data_96803b3bfbadcbcc6dd0efad3ae35b31
#
_entry.id   96803b3bfbadcbcc6dd0efad3ae35b31
#
_cell.length_a   1.000
_cell.length_b   1.000
_cell.length_c   1.000
_cell.angle_alpha   90.00
_cell.angle_beta   90.00
_cell.angle_gamma   90.00
#
_symmetry.space_group_name_H-M   'P 1'
#
loop_
_entity.id
_entity.type
_entity.pdbx_description
1 polymer ?
#
loop_
_entity_poly.entity_id
_entity_poly.type
_entity_poly.pdbx_seq_one_letter_code
_entity_poly.pdbx_strand_id
1 'polypeptide(L)'
;DLTLVVGRTGTGKSTLLGTLNGIVPHFSGGRLDGTVTVAGRDTRTHRPRELADVVGVVGQNPVAGFVTDTVEDEIAYGMEQLGISPSVMRKRVEETLDLMGIADLRRRALLSLSGGQQQRVAIAAVLAAQPRILVLDEPTSALDPTAAQDVLASITTLVHDVGLTVILAEHRLERVMHAADALWWLPGDGSVVQGRPEEVLARADVVPPLAALSRVMGWPTVPLSVREARRRVGPRPGLPRAPQPSEAMTWHGGGDEVLRVETLGVNYGQVCAVDALTTTVERGTITCLMGRNGSGKSSLMWAIQGATKSSGRVLVNHEGSWADPRKADAATARRMVSLVPQSASDLLYLPTVAEECAQADKESEVPAGTTRAILSRLRVELPEDRNPRDMSEGQRLALVLAVQLSSRPDVVLLDEPTRG
;
A
#
# COMPACT_ATOMS: atom_id res chain seq x y z
N ASP A 1 0.73 9.58 -23.70
CA ASP A 1 0.47 10.62 -22.68
C ASP A 1 0.20 9.97 -21.33
N LEU A 2 0.72 10.56 -20.24
CA LEU A 2 0.48 10.16 -18.85
C LEU A 2 -0.39 11.19 -18.13
N THR A 3 -1.58 10.78 -17.72
CA THR A 3 -2.47 11.59 -16.88
C THR A 3 -2.46 11.06 -15.45
N LEU A 4 -2.12 11.91 -14.47
CA LEU A 4 -2.21 11.58 -13.05
C LEU A 4 -3.57 11.95 -12.49
N VAL A 5 -4.16 11.04 -11.70
CA VAL A 5 -5.39 11.29 -10.92
C VAL A 5 -5.02 11.38 -9.45
N VAL A 6 -5.25 12.53 -8.85
CA VAL A 6 -4.83 12.82 -7.48
C VAL A 6 -5.99 13.28 -6.61
N GLY A 7 -5.92 13.01 -5.32
CA GLY A 7 -6.93 13.36 -4.32
C GLY A 7 -6.74 12.54 -3.06
N ARG A 8 -7.32 12.96 -1.96
CA ARG A 8 -7.29 12.21 -0.70
C ARG A 8 -7.99 10.87 -0.84
N THR A 9 -7.76 9.97 0.10
CA THR A 9 -8.50 8.71 0.19
C THR A 9 -10.00 9.01 0.34
N GLY A 10 -10.84 8.29 -0.42
CA GLY A 10 -12.30 8.48 -0.39
C GLY A 10 -12.86 9.60 -1.28
N THR A 11 -12.04 10.35 -2.04
CA THR A 11 -12.53 11.41 -2.94
C THR A 11 -13.15 10.90 -4.24
N GLY A 12 -13.19 9.58 -4.47
CA GLY A 12 -13.82 8.98 -5.64
C GLY A 12 -12.88 8.68 -6.81
N LYS A 13 -11.54 8.66 -6.61
CA LYS A 13 -10.57 8.33 -7.68
C LYS A 13 -10.91 7.02 -8.39
N SER A 14 -11.01 5.91 -7.64
CA SER A 14 -11.33 4.59 -8.21
C SER A 14 -12.70 4.54 -8.88
N THR A 15 -13.67 5.29 -8.35
CA THR A 15 -15.00 5.43 -8.97
C THR A 15 -14.90 6.14 -10.33
N LEU A 16 -14.15 7.25 -10.39
CA LEU A 16 -13.89 7.96 -11.64
C LEU A 16 -13.17 7.05 -12.66
N LEU A 17 -12.12 6.36 -12.24
CA LEU A 17 -11.40 5.42 -13.11
C LEU A 17 -12.31 4.28 -13.59
N GLY A 18 -13.18 3.77 -12.73
CA GLY A 18 -14.16 2.73 -13.07
C GLY A 18 -15.23 3.16 -14.08
N THR A 19 -15.44 4.47 -14.28
CA THR A 19 -16.34 4.95 -15.34
C THR A 19 -15.75 4.79 -16.73
N LEU A 20 -14.42 4.77 -16.85
CA LEU A 20 -13.71 4.70 -18.14
C LEU A 20 -13.82 3.32 -18.81
N ASN A 21 -13.95 2.27 -18.01
CA ASN A 21 -14.11 0.90 -18.51
C ASN A 21 -15.51 0.34 -18.29
N GLY A 22 -16.46 1.16 -17.81
CA GLY A 22 -17.84 0.76 -17.57
C GLY A 22 -18.09 -0.11 -16.35
N ILE A 23 -17.11 -0.39 -15.49
CA ILE A 23 -17.34 -1.07 -14.20
C ILE A 23 -18.32 -0.25 -13.37
N VAL A 24 -18.21 1.07 -13.39
CA VAL A 24 -19.22 2.00 -12.88
C VAL A 24 -20.07 2.45 -14.08
N PRO A 25 -21.41 2.25 -14.10
CA PRO A 25 -22.25 1.70 -13.04
C PRO A 25 -22.55 0.20 -13.13
N HIS A 26 -22.06 -0.52 -14.17
CA HIS A 26 -22.53 -1.87 -14.51
C HIS A 26 -22.30 -2.93 -13.44
N PHE A 27 -21.20 -2.83 -12.67
CA PHE A 27 -20.86 -3.79 -11.62
C PHE A 27 -20.96 -3.21 -10.20
N SER A 28 -20.48 -1.98 -10.01
CA SER A 28 -20.52 -1.33 -8.69
C SER A 28 -21.89 -0.74 -8.34
N GLY A 29 -22.81 -0.72 -9.29
CA GLY A 29 -24.10 -0.06 -9.13
C GLY A 29 -23.97 1.47 -9.15
N GLY A 30 -25.02 2.15 -8.67
CA GLY A 30 -25.11 3.61 -8.68
C GLY A 30 -25.74 4.15 -9.96
N ARG A 31 -25.79 5.49 -10.08
CA ARG A 31 -26.31 6.20 -11.24
C ARG A 31 -25.23 7.08 -11.83
N LEU A 32 -24.99 6.92 -13.13
CA LEU A 32 -24.09 7.76 -13.91
C LEU A 32 -24.93 8.78 -14.70
N ASP A 33 -24.89 10.04 -14.30
CA ASP A 33 -25.48 11.15 -15.05
C ASP A 33 -24.44 11.77 -15.98
N GLY A 34 -24.87 12.20 -17.16
CA GLY A 34 -23.97 12.69 -18.21
C GLY A 34 -23.49 11.57 -19.15
N THR A 35 -22.39 11.77 -19.86
CA THR A 35 -21.83 10.84 -20.83
C THR A 35 -20.33 10.65 -20.59
N VAL A 36 -19.89 9.41 -20.63
CA VAL A 36 -18.46 9.04 -20.67
C VAL A 36 -18.23 8.30 -21.97
N THR A 37 -17.46 8.89 -22.87
CA THR A 37 -17.16 8.30 -24.20
C THR A 37 -15.70 7.94 -24.28
N VAL A 38 -15.42 6.67 -24.58
CA VAL A 38 -14.06 6.15 -24.75
C VAL A 38 -13.94 5.52 -26.13
N ALA A 39 -13.05 6.06 -26.97
CA ALA A 39 -12.87 5.65 -28.36
C ALA A 39 -14.21 5.61 -29.16
N GLY A 40 -15.11 6.56 -28.92
CA GLY A 40 -16.41 6.66 -29.57
C GLY A 40 -17.52 5.78 -28.97
N ARG A 41 -17.23 4.99 -27.94
CA ARG A 41 -18.20 4.14 -27.23
C ARG A 41 -18.66 4.80 -25.93
N ASP A 42 -19.97 4.95 -25.71
CA ASP A 42 -20.55 5.42 -24.43
C ASP A 42 -20.51 4.27 -23.41
N THR A 43 -19.84 4.48 -22.29
CA THR A 43 -19.65 3.46 -21.25
C THR A 43 -20.96 3.08 -20.52
N ARG A 44 -22.03 3.87 -20.64
CA ARG A 44 -23.36 3.52 -20.09
C ARG A 44 -24.06 2.44 -20.92
N THR A 45 -23.78 2.39 -22.22
CA THR A 45 -24.43 1.46 -23.17
C THR A 45 -23.53 0.28 -23.54
N HIS A 46 -22.21 0.40 -23.36
CA HIS A 46 -21.25 -0.66 -23.59
C HIS A 46 -20.79 -1.26 -22.27
N ARG A 47 -20.93 -2.57 -22.14
CA ARG A 47 -20.47 -3.31 -20.96
C ARG A 47 -18.94 -3.37 -20.92
N PRO A 48 -18.31 -3.58 -19.75
CA PRO A 48 -16.85 -3.68 -19.63
C PRO A 48 -16.18 -4.62 -20.63
N ARG A 49 -16.77 -5.76 -20.93
CA ARG A 49 -16.27 -6.72 -21.93
C ARG A 49 -16.21 -6.14 -23.34
N GLU A 50 -17.10 -5.18 -23.66
CA GLU A 50 -17.17 -4.53 -24.95
C GLU A 50 -16.23 -3.35 -25.08
N LEU A 51 -15.57 -2.99 -23.99
CA LEU A 51 -14.53 -1.96 -23.89
C LEU A 51 -13.13 -2.53 -23.68
N ALA A 52 -13.02 -3.85 -23.40
CA ALA A 52 -11.76 -4.50 -23.03
C ALA A 52 -10.68 -4.49 -24.14
N ASP A 53 -11.08 -4.33 -25.39
CA ASP A 53 -10.18 -4.13 -26.53
C ASP A 53 -9.59 -2.71 -26.59
N VAL A 54 -10.19 -1.76 -25.85
CA VAL A 54 -9.80 -0.35 -25.86
C VAL A 54 -9.19 0.10 -24.55
N VAL A 55 -9.77 -0.33 -23.42
CA VAL A 55 -9.36 0.09 -22.08
C VAL A 55 -8.91 -1.11 -21.27
N GLY A 56 -7.63 -1.14 -20.96
CA GLY A 56 -7.07 -2.07 -20.01
C GLY A 56 -7.06 -1.47 -18.61
N VAL A 57 -7.41 -2.24 -17.59
CA VAL A 57 -7.48 -1.76 -16.20
C VAL A 57 -6.72 -2.69 -15.28
N VAL A 58 -5.85 -2.13 -14.44
CA VAL A 58 -5.18 -2.84 -13.34
C VAL A 58 -5.55 -2.15 -12.04
N GLY A 59 -6.18 -2.89 -11.15
CA GLY A 59 -6.61 -2.40 -9.84
C GLY A 59 -5.48 -2.39 -8.80
N GLN A 60 -5.81 -1.92 -7.61
CA GLN A 60 -4.89 -1.78 -6.49
C GLN A 60 -4.29 -3.13 -6.02
N ASN A 61 -5.09 -4.20 -6.07
CA ASN A 61 -4.63 -5.55 -5.72
C ASN A 61 -4.51 -6.41 -6.99
N PRO A 62 -3.28 -6.66 -7.49
CA PRO A 62 -3.09 -7.44 -8.71
C PRO A 62 -3.58 -8.89 -8.57
N VAL A 63 -3.43 -9.49 -7.39
CA VAL A 63 -3.82 -10.89 -7.14
C VAL A 63 -5.32 -11.11 -7.29
N ALA A 64 -6.13 -10.11 -6.95
CA ALA A 64 -7.58 -10.19 -7.10
C ALA A 64 -8.05 -10.24 -8.57
N GLY A 65 -7.18 -9.85 -9.50
CA GLY A 65 -7.45 -9.89 -10.94
C GLY A 65 -6.95 -11.15 -11.63
N PHE A 66 -6.14 -11.97 -10.96
CA PHE A 66 -5.59 -13.19 -11.58
C PHE A 66 -6.64 -14.29 -11.68
N VAL A 67 -6.66 -14.93 -12.84
CA VAL A 67 -7.61 -15.99 -13.21
C VAL A 67 -6.92 -17.34 -13.37
N THR A 68 -5.63 -17.32 -13.71
CA THR A 68 -4.83 -18.53 -14.01
C THR A 68 -3.79 -18.78 -12.92
N ASP A 69 -3.01 -19.85 -13.06
CA ASP A 69 -1.99 -20.23 -12.07
C ASP A 69 -0.58 -19.78 -12.43
N THR A 70 -0.29 -19.57 -13.72
CA THR A 70 1.07 -19.25 -14.20
C THR A 70 1.13 -17.90 -14.91
N VAL A 71 2.34 -17.32 -14.97
CA VAL A 71 2.57 -16.03 -15.63
C VAL A 71 2.20 -16.07 -17.12
N GLU A 72 2.61 -17.12 -17.85
CA GLU A 72 2.34 -17.25 -19.28
C GLU A 72 0.85 -17.36 -19.57
N ASP A 73 0.14 -18.19 -18.80
CA ASP A 73 -1.29 -18.40 -18.96
C ASP A 73 -2.08 -17.13 -18.64
N GLU A 74 -1.66 -16.39 -17.61
CA GLU A 74 -2.30 -15.12 -17.24
C GLU A 74 -2.16 -14.05 -18.31
N ILE A 75 -0.96 -13.93 -18.92
CA ILE A 75 -0.73 -12.98 -20.03
C ILE A 75 -1.56 -13.39 -21.27
N ALA A 76 -1.73 -14.69 -21.53
CA ALA A 76 -2.50 -15.17 -22.65
C ALA A 76 -4.02 -15.05 -22.47
N TYR A 77 -4.50 -15.17 -21.23
CA TYR A 77 -5.93 -15.27 -20.90
C TYR A 77 -6.80 -14.15 -21.51
N GLY A 78 -6.39 -12.89 -21.36
CA GLY A 78 -7.14 -11.75 -21.89
C GLY A 78 -7.28 -11.80 -23.42
N MET A 79 -6.24 -12.27 -24.10
CA MET A 79 -6.25 -12.43 -25.58
C MET A 79 -7.15 -13.60 -26.02
N GLU A 80 -7.21 -14.67 -25.24
CA GLU A 80 -8.13 -15.80 -25.48
C GLU A 80 -9.58 -15.35 -25.42
N GLN A 81 -9.93 -14.54 -24.39
CA GLN A 81 -11.28 -13.98 -24.25
C GLN A 81 -11.66 -13.05 -25.41
N LEU A 82 -10.69 -12.40 -26.01
CA LEU A 82 -10.89 -11.55 -27.21
C LEU A 82 -10.87 -12.34 -28.52
N GLY A 83 -10.67 -13.65 -28.49
CA GLY A 83 -10.65 -14.50 -29.67
C GLY A 83 -9.44 -14.30 -30.58
N ILE A 84 -8.31 -13.85 -30.04
CA ILE A 84 -7.07 -13.65 -30.80
C ILE A 84 -6.48 -15.00 -31.20
N SER A 85 -5.95 -15.11 -32.43
CA SER A 85 -5.41 -16.36 -32.91
C SER A 85 -4.16 -16.84 -32.16
N PRO A 86 -3.95 -18.15 -31.96
CA PRO A 86 -2.83 -18.68 -31.16
C PRO A 86 -1.44 -18.23 -31.65
N SER A 87 -1.26 -18.03 -32.96
CA SER A 87 0.01 -17.57 -33.53
C SER A 87 0.32 -16.11 -33.12
N VAL A 88 -0.69 -15.26 -33.10
CA VAL A 88 -0.58 -13.86 -32.66
C VAL A 88 -0.39 -13.80 -31.16
N MET A 89 -1.16 -14.60 -30.39
CA MET A 89 -1.01 -14.66 -28.92
C MET A 89 0.42 -15.01 -28.50
N ARG A 90 1.00 -16.07 -29.11
CA ARG A 90 2.37 -16.48 -28.79
C ARG A 90 3.36 -15.35 -28.99
N LYS A 91 3.26 -14.63 -30.11
CA LYS A 91 4.13 -13.49 -30.38
C LYS A 91 3.96 -12.37 -29.34
N ARG A 92 2.70 -12.02 -29.03
CA ARG A 92 2.41 -10.94 -28.07
C ARG A 92 2.83 -11.29 -26.64
N VAL A 93 2.73 -12.56 -26.24
CA VAL A 93 3.23 -13.03 -24.94
C VAL A 93 4.74 -12.80 -24.83
N GLU A 94 5.52 -13.20 -25.86
CA GLU A 94 6.97 -12.97 -25.89
C GLU A 94 7.29 -11.48 -25.79
N GLU A 95 6.71 -10.66 -26.68
CA GLU A 95 6.93 -9.21 -26.73
C GLU A 95 6.58 -8.54 -25.37
N THR A 96 5.52 -8.98 -24.73
CA THR A 96 5.07 -8.40 -23.45
C THR A 96 5.96 -8.84 -22.28
N LEU A 97 6.40 -10.09 -22.25
CA LEU A 97 7.34 -10.60 -21.26
C LEU A 97 8.66 -9.80 -21.29
N ASP A 98 9.18 -9.57 -22.50
CA ASP A 98 10.41 -8.81 -22.70
C ASP A 98 10.22 -7.33 -22.31
N LEU A 99 9.13 -6.71 -22.77
CA LEU A 99 8.82 -5.30 -22.50
C LEU A 99 8.68 -5.00 -20.99
N MET A 100 8.09 -5.93 -20.24
CA MET A 100 7.90 -5.80 -18.81
C MET A 100 9.09 -6.33 -17.98
N GLY A 101 10.12 -6.89 -18.64
CA GLY A 101 11.29 -7.46 -17.98
C GLY A 101 10.96 -8.61 -17.02
N ILE A 102 10.08 -9.53 -17.45
CA ILE A 102 9.60 -10.68 -16.67
C ILE A 102 9.72 -12.01 -17.40
N ALA A 103 10.56 -12.09 -18.43
CA ALA A 103 10.74 -13.30 -19.24
C ALA A 103 11.22 -14.50 -18.42
N ASP A 104 12.05 -14.25 -17.39
CA ASP A 104 12.53 -15.26 -16.43
C ASP A 104 11.43 -15.83 -15.51
N LEU A 105 10.30 -15.13 -15.40
CA LEU A 105 9.17 -15.52 -14.57
C LEU A 105 8.11 -16.35 -15.29
N ARG A 106 8.23 -16.51 -16.61
CA ARG A 106 7.24 -17.09 -17.53
C ARG A 106 6.48 -18.30 -16.99
N ARG A 107 7.20 -19.28 -16.42
CA ARG A 107 6.64 -20.55 -15.94
C ARG A 107 6.39 -20.58 -14.44
N ARG A 108 6.57 -19.46 -13.76
CA ARG A 108 6.37 -19.40 -12.31
C ARG A 108 4.90 -19.31 -11.95
N ALA A 109 4.56 -19.91 -10.82
CA ALA A 109 3.25 -19.76 -10.23
C ALA A 109 3.05 -18.31 -9.73
N LEU A 110 1.90 -17.71 -10.04
CA LEU A 110 1.59 -16.30 -9.73
C LEU A 110 1.70 -15.98 -8.24
N LEU A 111 1.23 -16.89 -7.38
CA LEU A 111 1.29 -16.71 -5.92
C LEU A 111 2.70 -16.86 -5.33
N SER A 112 3.68 -17.36 -6.10
CA SER A 112 5.08 -17.46 -5.69
C SER A 112 5.89 -16.18 -5.97
N LEU A 113 5.29 -15.21 -6.64
CA LEU A 113 5.93 -13.96 -7.06
C LEU A 113 5.93 -12.93 -5.94
N SER A 114 6.93 -12.03 -5.94
CA SER A 114 6.90 -10.84 -5.10
C SER A 114 5.82 -9.86 -5.56
N GLY A 115 5.34 -8.98 -4.68
CA GLY A 115 4.30 -8.00 -5.02
C GLY A 115 4.63 -7.15 -6.26
N GLY A 116 5.89 -6.71 -6.42
CA GLY A 116 6.32 -5.96 -7.61
C GLY A 116 6.33 -6.82 -8.88
N GLN A 117 6.68 -8.12 -8.77
CA GLN A 117 6.57 -9.05 -9.89
C GLN A 117 5.10 -9.31 -10.26
N GLN A 118 4.24 -9.52 -9.27
CA GLN A 118 2.79 -9.69 -9.48
C GLN A 118 2.19 -8.46 -10.17
N GLN A 119 2.58 -7.26 -9.76
CA GLN A 119 2.11 -6.02 -10.38
C GLN A 119 2.54 -5.91 -11.84
N ARG A 120 3.80 -6.23 -12.16
CA ARG A 120 4.28 -6.23 -13.55
C ARG A 120 3.58 -7.30 -14.39
N VAL A 121 3.28 -8.46 -13.83
CA VAL A 121 2.50 -9.49 -14.53
C VAL A 121 1.07 -9.03 -14.78
N ALA A 122 0.40 -8.39 -13.81
CA ALA A 122 -0.94 -7.85 -14.00
C ALA A 122 -1.00 -6.78 -15.11
N ILE A 123 0.01 -5.89 -15.16
CA ILE A 123 0.14 -4.92 -16.24
C ILE A 123 0.39 -5.66 -17.57
N ALA A 124 1.27 -6.66 -17.60
CA ALA A 124 1.57 -7.46 -18.78
C ALA A 124 0.32 -8.17 -19.33
N ALA A 125 -0.47 -8.79 -18.47
CA ALA A 125 -1.70 -9.50 -18.85
C ALA A 125 -2.69 -8.59 -19.57
N VAL A 126 -2.84 -7.36 -19.08
CA VAL A 126 -3.70 -6.36 -19.70
C VAL A 126 -3.06 -5.82 -21.01
N LEU A 127 -1.75 -5.56 -20.98
CA LEU A 127 -1.02 -4.97 -22.13
C LEU A 127 -0.98 -5.89 -23.36
N ALA A 128 -0.93 -7.22 -23.16
CA ALA A 128 -0.90 -8.22 -24.23
C ALA A 128 -2.12 -8.12 -25.17
N ALA A 129 -3.26 -7.67 -24.66
CA ALA A 129 -4.45 -7.39 -25.46
C ALA A 129 -4.29 -6.14 -26.37
N GLN A 130 -3.24 -5.34 -26.16
CA GLN A 130 -2.93 -4.09 -26.86
C GLN A 130 -4.06 -3.04 -26.74
N PRO A 131 -4.48 -2.67 -25.52
CA PRO A 131 -5.47 -1.62 -25.33
C PRO A 131 -4.91 -0.28 -25.78
N ARG A 132 -5.80 0.65 -26.14
CA ARG A 132 -5.41 2.03 -26.47
C ARG A 132 -5.17 2.89 -25.25
N ILE A 133 -5.81 2.56 -24.13
CA ILE A 133 -5.74 3.26 -22.86
C ILE A 133 -5.47 2.25 -21.76
N LEU A 134 -4.50 2.53 -20.90
CA LEU A 134 -4.20 1.76 -19.70
C LEU A 134 -4.59 2.59 -18.47
N VAL A 135 -5.47 2.06 -17.64
CA VAL A 135 -5.91 2.66 -16.39
C VAL A 135 -5.30 1.88 -15.23
N LEU A 136 -4.59 2.58 -14.36
CA LEU A 136 -3.88 2.01 -13.23
C LEU A 136 -4.36 2.68 -11.93
N ASP A 137 -4.93 1.88 -11.03
CA ASP A 137 -5.40 2.38 -9.74
C ASP A 137 -4.42 1.98 -8.63
N GLU A 138 -3.60 2.94 -8.20
CA GLU A 138 -2.60 2.82 -7.14
C GLU A 138 -1.64 1.61 -7.30
N PRO A 139 -1.00 1.43 -8.46
CA PRO A 139 -0.22 0.23 -8.75
C PRO A 139 1.04 0.07 -7.88
N THR A 140 1.41 1.08 -7.09
CA THR A 140 2.60 1.01 -6.23
C THR A 140 2.29 1.01 -4.74
N SER A 141 1.02 1.06 -4.34
CA SER A 141 0.60 1.24 -2.94
C SER A 141 1.11 0.14 -2.00
N ALA A 142 1.19 -1.10 -2.50
CA ALA A 142 1.60 -2.29 -1.74
C ALA A 142 3.09 -2.65 -1.89
N LEU A 143 3.88 -1.82 -2.59
CA LEU A 143 5.24 -2.14 -2.99
C LEU A 143 6.29 -1.44 -2.13
N ASP A 144 7.41 -2.11 -1.91
CA ASP A 144 8.59 -1.45 -1.37
C ASP A 144 9.14 -0.39 -2.36
N PRO A 145 9.98 0.55 -1.89
CA PRO A 145 10.45 1.66 -2.74
C PRO A 145 11.14 1.21 -4.04
N THR A 146 11.88 0.11 -4.01
CA THR A 146 12.60 -0.40 -5.19
C THR A 146 11.60 -0.99 -6.20
N ALA A 147 10.73 -1.89 -5.75
CA ALA A 147 9.72 -2.50 -6.60
C ALA A 147 8.77 -1.45 -7.20
N ALA A 148 8.41 -0.41 -6.41
CA ALA A 148 7.60 0.69 -6.90
C ALA A 148 8.31 1.49 -8.00
N GLN A 149 9.62 1.74 -7.88
CA GLN A 149 10.42 2.39 -8.92
C GLN A 149 10.48 1.55 -10.20
N ASP A 150 10.66 0.23 -10.08
CA ASP A 150 10.70 -0.67 -11.23
C ASP A 150 9.36 -0.66 -12.01
N VAL A 151 8.22 -0.69 -11.28
CA VAL A 151 6.88 -0.60 -11.89
C VAL A 151 6.68 0.74 -12.58
N LEU A 152 7.02 1.85 -11.92
CA LEU A 152 6.87 3.19 -12.52
C LEU A 152 7.80 3.40 -13.72
N ALA A 153 9.01 2.84 -13.70
CA ALA A 153 9.91 2.86 -14.84
C ALA A 153 9.29 2.11 -16.03
N SER A 154 8.70 0.92 -15.81
CA SER A 154 7.98 0.20 -16.86
C SER A 154 6.81 1.01 -17.43
N ILE A 155 6.01 1.67 -16.58
CA ILE A 155 4.91 2.55 -17.01
C ILE A 155 5.45 3.71 -17.85
N THR A 156 6.54 4.34 -17.44
CA THR A 156 7.17 5.44 -18.17
C THR A 156 7.63 4.98 -19.56
N THR A 157 8.24 3.80 -19.67
CA THR A 157 8.61 3.17 -20.96
C THR A 157 7.37 2.95 -21.84
N LEU A 158 6.26 2.46 -21.29
CA LEU A 158 5.01 2.29 -22.04
C LEU A 158 4.47 3.60 -22.62
N VAL A 159 4.62 4.69 -21.87
CA VAL A 159 4.18 6.03 -22.34
C VAL A 159 5.10 6.59 -23.41
N HIS A 160 6.41 6.60 -23.15
CA HIS A 160 7.37 7.31 -24.01
C HIS A 160 7.82 6.50 -25.21
N ASP A 161 8.06 5.19 -25.06
CA ASP A 161 8.63 4.35 -26.12
C ASP A 161 7.54 3.64 -26.91
N VAL A 162 6.45 3.21 -26.25
CA VAL A 162 5.32 2.54 -26.94
C VAL A 162 4.24 3.54 -27.37
N GLY A 163 4.20 4.73 -26.78
CA GLY A 163 3.21 5.77 -27.11
C GLY A 163 1.82 5.51 -26.50
N LEU A 164 1.73 4.67 -25.46
CA LEU A 164 0.47 4.30 -24.82
C LEU A 164 -0.12 5.49 -24.03
N THR A 165 -1.43 5.65 -24.06
CA THR A 165 -2.13 6.56 -23.16
C THR A 165 -2.35 5.88 -21.82
N VAL A 166 -1.84 6.49 -20.74
CA VAL A 166 -1.94 5.94 -19.37
C VAL A 166 -2.65 6.94 -18.47
N ILE A 167 -3.62 6.45 -17.71
CA ILE A 167 -4.30 7.18 -16.63
C ILE A 167 -3.97 6.48 -15.32
N LEU A 168 -3.27 7.19 -14.45
CA LEU A 168 -2.66 6.63 -13.24
C LEU A 168 -3.15 7.36 -11.99
N ALA A 169 -3.84 6.67 -11.08
CA ALA A 169 -4.02 7.16 -9.72
C ALA A 169 -2.82 6.75 -8.87
N GLU A 170 -2.23 7.70 -8.14
CA GLU A 170 -1.07 7.44 -7.28
C GLU A 170 -1.09 8.39 -6.07
N HIS A 171 -0.68 7.89 -4.90
CA HIS A 171 -0.57 8.68 -3.67
C HIS A 171 0.81 9.34 -3.52
N ARG A 172 1.87 8.66 -3.91
CA ARG A 172 3.25 9.15 -3.79
C ARG A 172 3.67 9.86 -5.07
N LEU A 173 3.13 11.07 -5.25
CA LEU A 173 3.28 11.87 -6.46
C LEU A 173 4.72 12.21 -6.80
N GLU A 174 5.59 12.38 -5.80
CA GLU A 174 7.00 12.69 -5.96
C GLU A 174 7.75 11.68 -6.83
N ARG A 175 7.21 10.46 -6.97
CA ARG A 175 7.81 9.40 -7.78
C ARG A 175 7.49 9.52 -9.26
N VAL A 176 6.36 10.13 -9.62
CA VAL A 176 5.81 10.06 -10.99
C VAL A 176 5.42 11.41 -11.57
N MET A 177 5.22 12.46 -10.76
CA MET A 177 4.75 13.77 -11.24
C MET A 177 5.64 14.41 -12.29
N HIS A 178 6.93 14.06 -12.32
CA HIS A 178 7.88 14.58 -13.31
C HIS A 178 7.69 14.02 -14.72
N ALA A 179 6.99 12.90 -14.85
CA ALA A 179 6.69 12.24 -16.13
C ALA A 179 5.25 12.50 -16.60
N ALA A 180 4.45 13.23 -15.81
CA ALA A 180 3.05 13.47 -16.12
C ALA A 180 2.86 14.61 -17.11
N ASP A 181 2.03 14.39 -18.11
CA ASP A 181 1.61 15.39 -19.10
C ASP A 181 0.39 16.19 -18.62
N ALA A 182 -0.51 15.55 -17.87
CA ALA A 182 -1.72 16.14 -17.33
C ALA A 182 -2.01 15.65 -15.89
N LEU A 183 -2.78 16.44 -15.17
CA LEU A 183 -3.21 16.10 -13.81
C LEU A 183 -4.70 16.39 -13.64
N TRP A 184 -5.42 15.40 -13.06
CA TRP A 184 -6.79 15.52 -12.59
C TRP A 184 -6.79 15.49 -11.06
N TRP A 185 -7.17 16.59 -10.46
CA TRP A 185 -7.31 16.70 -9.02
C TRP A 185 -8.77 16.61 -8.61
N LEU A 186 -9.06 15.74 -7.63
CA LEU A 186 -10.37 15.56 -7.00
C LEU A 186 -10.34 16.20 -5.60
N PRO A 187 -10.89 17.40 -5.39
CA PRO A 187 -10.91 18.06 -4.09
C PRO A 187 -11.73 17.32 -3.03
N GLY A 188 -12.68 16.48 -3.45
CA GLY A 188 -13.59 15.73 -2.56
C GLY A 188 -14.99 16.35 -2.43
N ASP A 189 -15.27 17.42 -3.16
CA ASP A 189 -16.59 18.08 -3.29
C ASP A 189 -17.39 17.56 -4.49
N GLY A 190 -16.91 16.51 -5.15
CA GLY A 190 -17.51 15.94 -6.37
C GLY A 190 -17.03 16.60 -7.67
N SER A 191 -16.19 17.63 -7.59
CA SER A 191 -15.61 18.25 -8.78
C SER A 191 -14.28 17.59 -9.20
N VAL A 192 -13.86 17.86 -10.44
CA VAL A 192 -12.54 17.49 -10.97
C VAL A 192 -11.90 18.73 -11.58
N VAL A 193 -10.70 19.06 -11.09
CA VAL A 193 -9.88 20.13 -11.64
C VAL A 193 -8.79 19.52 -12.52
N GLN A 194 -8.78 19.87 -13.79
CA GLN A 194 -7.79 19.34 -14.75
C GLN A 194 -6.86 20.43 -15.26
N GLY A 195 -5.62 20.07 -15.58
CA GLY A 195 -4.66 21.00 -16.14
C GLY A 195 -3.24 20.44 -16.12
N ARG A 196 -2.29 21.34 -16.30
CA ARG A 196 -0.86 20.99 -16.25
C ARG A 196 -0.47 20.69 -14.79
N PRO A 197 0.37 19.65 -14.55
CA PRO A 197 0.73 19.24 -13.20
C PRO A 197 1.28 20.39 -12.33
N GLU A 198 2.16 21.23 -12.89
CA GLU A 198 2.77 22.37 -12.20
C GLU A 198 1.78 23.45 -11.74
N GLU A 199 0.65 23.61 -12.44
CA GLU A 199 -0.38 24.60 -12.14
C GLU A 199 -1.42 24.04 -11.15
N VAL A 200 -1.87 22.80 -11.38
CA VAL A 200 -2.88 22.17 -10.54
C VAL A 200 -2.32 21.87 -9.15
N LEU A 201 -1.09 21.34 -9.04
CA LEU A 201 -0.43 21.06 -7.75
C LEU A 201 -0.20 22.32 -6.89
N ALA A 202 -0.11 23.50 -7.51
CA ALA A 202 0.01 24.74 -6.76
C ALA A 202 -1.24 25.02 -5.89
N ARG A 203 -2.42 24.55 -6.34
CA ARG A 203 -3.72 24.78 -5.70
C ARG A 203 -4.24 23.54 -4.95
N ALA A 204 -3.80 22.34 -5.33
CA ALA A 204 -4.29 21.09 -4.78
C ALA A 204 -4.03 20.97 -3.28
N ASP A 205 -4.93 20.32 -2.56
CA ASP A 205 -4.78 19.99 -1.14
C ASP A 205 -3.86 18.78 -0.90
N VAL A 206 -3.55 18.02 -1.96
CA VAL A 206 -2.50 17.00 -1.97
C VAL A 206 -1.16 17.70 -2.20
N VAL A 207 -0.28 17.67 -1.20
CA VAL A 207 0.92 18.51 -1.16
C VAL A 207 2.18 17.65 -1.13
N PRO A 208 2.72 17.22 -2.28
CA PRO A 208 4.03 16.60 -2.33
C PRO A 208 5.13 17.57 -1.86
N PRO A 209 6.31 17.07 -1.44
CA PRO A 209 7.37 17.92 -0.86
C PRO A 209 7.76 19.13 -1.70
N LEU A 210 7.80 19.00 -3.03
CA LEU A 210 8.10 20.11 -3.92
C LEU A 210 6.99 21.17 -3.99
N ALA A 211 5.72 20.76 -3.84
CA ALA A 211 4.61 21.69 -3.74
C ALA A 211 4.63 22.44 -2.40
N ALA A 212 4.97 21.76 -1.29
CA ALA A 212 5.19 22.41 0.00
C ALA A 212 6.31 23.45 -0.08
N LEU A 213 7.45 23.09 -0.69
CA LEU A 213 8.55 24.01 -0.92
C LEU A 213 8.11 25.23 -1.76
N SER A 214 7.35 25.01 -2.84
CA SER A 214 6.85 26.11 -3.69
C SER A 214 6.00 27.11 -2.93
N ARG A 215 5.15 26.63 -2.03
CA ARG A 215 4.31 27.48 -1.17
C ARG A 215 5.14 28.34 -0.23
N VAL A 216 6.16 27.75 0.41
CA VAL A 216 7.09 28.46 1.30
C VAL A 216 7.89 29.50 0.52
N MET A 217 8.29 29.17 -0.71
CA MET A 217 9.10 30.04 -1.58
C MET A 217 8.27 31.07 -2.35
N GLY A 218 6.93 31.01 -2.30
CA GLY A 218 6.04 31.88 -3.06
C GLY A 218 6.13 31.69 -4.58
N TRP A 219 6.49 30.49 -5.06
CA TRP A 219 6.56 30.22 -6.50
C TRP A 219 5.16 30.06 -7.10
N PRO A 220 4.89 30.63 -8.26
CA PRO A 220 3.56 30.55 -8.88
C PRO A 220 3.21 29.16 -9.41
N THR A 221 4.23 28.34 -9.71
CA THR A 221 4.08 26.97 -10.19
C THR A 221 4.99 26.03 -9.42
N VAL A 222 4.59 24.74 -9.34
CA VAL A 222 5.34 23.72 -8.64
C VAL A 222 6.43 23.14 -9.55
N PRO A 223 7.71 23.07 -9.13
CA PRO A 223 8.71 22.31 -9.86
C PRO A 223 8.38 20.81 -9.76
N LEU A 224 8.36 20.10 -10.89
CA LEU A 224 8.03 18.69 -10.93
C LEU A 224 9.22 17.77 -10.61
N SER A 225 10.42 18.32 -10.52
CA SER A 225 11.63 17.57 -10.17
C SER A 225 12.53 18.36 -9.21
N VAL A 226 13.34 17.61 -8.43
CA VAL A 226 14.36 18.19 -7.54
C VAL A 226 15.38 19.03 -8.35
N ARG A 227 15.71 18.59 -9.57
CA ARG A 227 16.61 19.32 -10.47
C ARG A 227 16.04 20.68 -10.83
N GLU A 228 14.75 20.76 -11.15
CA GLU A 228 14.07 22.02 -11.47
C GLU A 228 14.00 22.94 -10.24
N ALA A 229 13.63 22.39 -9.08
CA ALA A 229 13.61 23.13 -7.83
C ALA A 229 14.98 23.74 -7.50
N ARG A 230 16.07 22.97 -7.63
CA ARG A 230 17.43 23.47 -7.43
C ARG A 230 17.79 24.61 -8.38
N ARG A 231 17.37 24.54 -9.64
CA ARG A 231 17.59 25.64 -10.61
C ARG A 231 16.85 26.91 -10.21
N ARG A 232 15.62 26.79 -9.69
CA ARG A 232 14.83 27.96 -9.22
C ARG A 232 15.39 28.59 -7.96
N VAL A 233 15.91 27.78 -7.03
CA VAL A 233 16.57 28.30 -5.81
C VAL A 233 17.84 29.08 -6.15
N GLY A 234 18.56 28.65 -7.18
CA GLY A 234 19.86 29.26 -7.57
C GLY A 234 20.96 29.06 -6.52
N PRO A 235 22.18 29.57 -6.77
CA PRO A 235 23.23 29.57 -5.79
C PRO A 235 22.88 30.60 -4.69
N ARG A 236 22.58 30.14 -3.49
CA ARG A 236 22.44 31.00 -2.29
C ARG A 236 23.71 30.90 -1.47
N PRO A 237 24.56 31.96 -1.45
CA PRO A 237 25.58 32.08 -0.44
C PRO A 237 24.87 32.31 0.91
N GLY A 238 25.09 31.46 1.88
CA GLY A 238 24.65 31.70 3.25
C GLY A 238 23.41 30.92 3.73
N LEU A 239 22.97 29.85 3.05
CA LEU A 239 22.10 28.90 3.77
C LEU A 239 22.87 28.41 5.01
N PRO A 240 22.26 28.48 6.21
CA PRO A 240 22.86 27.85 7.37
C PRO A 240 23.17 26.39 7.00
N ARG A 241 24.42 25.99 7.19
CA ARG A 241 24.78 24.57 7.09
C ARG A 241 23.81 23.84 7.98
N ALA A 242 23.12 22.83 7.42
CA ALA A 242 22.24 22.00 8.24
C ALA A 242 23.00 21.67 9.53
N PRO A 243 22.41 21.88 10.72
CA PRO A 243 23.09 21.52 11.95
C PRO A 243 23.59 20.09 11.75
N GLN A 244 24.89 19.89 11.88
CA GLN A 244 25.40 18.52 11.94
C GLN A 244 24.61 17.88 13.08
N PRO A 245 24.12 16.63 12.93
CA PRO A 245 23.51 15.93 14.03
C PRO A 245 24.50 16.09 15.19
N SER A 246 24.13 16.82 16.22
CA SER A 246 25.01 16.95 17.38
C SER A 246 25.22 15.53 17.87
N GLU A 247 26.46 15.20 18.23
CA GLU A 247 26.76 13.92 18.89
C GLU A 247 25.89 13.71 20.16
N ALA A 248 25.23 14.79 20.62
CA ALA A 248 24.26 14.79 21.70
C ALA A 248 22.87 14.21 21.35
N MET A 249 22.59 13.85 20.10
CA MET A 249 21.48 12.94 19.75
C MET A 249 21.92 11.47 19.70
N THR A 250 22.97 11.08 20.40
CA THR A 250 23.03 9.72 20.92
C THR A 250 21.85 9.60 21.89
N TRP A 251 20.80 9.03 21.41
CA TRP A 251 19.67 8.59 22.22
C TRP A 251 20.26 7.58 23.22
N HIS A 252 20.66 8.08 24.39
CA HIS A 252 20.92 7.21 25.52
C HIS A 252 19.55 6.73 25.94
N GLY A 253 19.09 5.63 25.34
CA GLY A 253 18.06 4.82 25.91
C GLY A 253 18.51 4.47 27.30
N GLY A 254 18.08 5.24 28.28
CA GLY A 254 18.33 4.95 29.69
C GLY A 254 17.20 4.14 30.27
N GLY A 255 16.45 3.45 29.43
CA GLY A 255 15.37 2.57 29.84
C GLY A 255 15.85 1.14 30.06
N ASP A 256 15.23 0.45 31.01
CA ASP A 256 15.46 -0.98 31.19
C ASP A 256 15.06 -1.75 29.93
N GLU A 257 15.82 -2.77 29.55
CA GLU A 257 15.45 -3.67 28.46
C GLU A 257 14.07 -4.27 28.74
N VAL A 258 13.17 -4.23 27.74
CA VAL A 258 11.83 -4.83 27.83
C VAL A 258 11.68 -6.06 26.97
N LEU A 259 12.44 -6.16 25.87
CA LEU A 259 12.46 -7.31 24.96
C LEU A 259 13.89 -7.70 24.67
N ARG A 260 14.17 -8.98 24.77
CA ARG A 260 15.45 -9.60 24.36
C ARG A 260 15.17 -10.78 23.43
N VAL A 261 15.80 -10.75 22.29
CA VAL A 261 15.75 -11.80 21.26
C VAL A 261 17.15 -12.38 21.11
N GLU A 262 17.30 -13.68 21.25
CA GLU A 262 18.59 -14.37 21.19
C GLU A 262 18.56 -15.48 20.13
N THR A 263 19.40 -15.33 19.11
CA THR A 263 19.57 -16.31 18.01
C THR A 263 18.26 -16.82 17.41
N LEU A 264 17.30 -15.91 17.25
CA LEU A 264 15.96 -16.25 16.72
C LEU A 264 16.05 -16.61 15.25
N GLY A 265 15.58 -17.80 14.89
CA GLY A 265 15.50 -18.28 13.52
C GLY A 265 14.07 -18.66 13.15
N VAL A 266 13.67 -18.32 11.92
CA VAL A 266 12.35 -18.69 11.35
C VAL A 266 12.55 -19.30 9.96
N ASN A 267 12.05 -20.52 9.78
CA ASN A 267 12.14 -21.24 8.51
C ASN A 267 10.75 -21.72 8.04
N TYR A 268 10.48 -21.54 6.75
CA TYR A 268 9.32 -22.07 6.06
C TYR A 268 9.78 -23.06 5.00
N GLY A 269 9.85 -24.35 5.39
CA GLY A 269 10.43 -25.40 4.55
C GLY A 269 11.90 -25.09 4.23
N GLN A 270 12.22 -24.85 2.96
CA GLN A 270 13.57 -24.52 2.51
C GLN A 270 13.90 -23.01 2.56
N VAL A 271 12.91 -22.17 2.89
CA VAL A 271 13.11 -20.72 2.94
C VAL A 271 13.47 -20.29 4.36
N CYS A 272 14.68 -19.78 4.54
CA CYS A 272 15.08 -19.11 5.77
C CYS A 272 14.57 -17.66 5.75
N ALA A 273 13.57 -17.36 6.57
CA ALA A 273 12.97 -16.03 6.66
C ALA A 273 13.71 -15.12 7.67
N VAL A 274 14.20 -15.70 8.76
CA VAL A 274 15.03 -15.01 9.77
C VAL A 274 16.16 -15.95 10.18
N ASP A 275 17.39 -15.47 10.11
CA ASP A 275 18.59 -16.24 10.45
C ASP A 275 19.26 -15.70 11.71
N ALA A 276 19.16 -16.47 12.80
CA ALA A 276 19.89 -16.29 14.06
C ALA A 276 19.94 -14.83 14.60
N LEU A 277 18.82 -14.09 14.49
CA LEU A 277 18.74 -12.69 14.92
C LEU A 277 18.92 -12.57 16.44
N THR A 278 19.81 -11.66 16.85
CA THR A 278 19.97 -11.25 18.25
C THR A 278 19.80 -9.74 18.34
N THR A 279 18.88 -9.27 19.19
CA THR A 279 18.59 -7.85 19.39
C THR A 279 17.89 -7.60 20.72
N THR A 280 17.91 -6.37 21.19
CA THR A 280 17.19 -5.90 22.38
C THR A 280 16.37 -4.67 22.06
N VAL A 281 15.29 -4.45 22.84
CA VAL A 281 14.46 -3.24 22.79
C VAL A 281 14.29 -2.71 24.20
N GLU A 282 14.44 -1.41 24.36
CA GLU A 282 14.31 -0.72 25.65
C GLU A 282 12.88 -0.21 25.87
N ARG A 283 12.46 -0.16 27.12
CA ARG A 283 11.14 0.35 27.52
C ARG A 283 10.99 1.84 27.15
N GLY A 284 9.83 2.18 26.62
CA GLY A 284 9.51 3.56 26.22
C GLY A 284 10.17 4.03 24.92
N THR A 285 10.77 3.10 24.16
CA THR A 285 11.39 3.43 22.86
C THR A 285 10.52 3.00 21.68
N ILE A 286 10.75 3.63 20.52
CA ILE A 286 10.20 3.20 19.23
C ILE A 286 11.36 2.66 18.39
N THR A 287 11.34 1.35 18.13
CA THR A 287 12.32 0.69 17.26
C THR A 287 11.74 0.47 15.88
N CYS A 288 12.36 1.02 14.84
CA CYS A 288 11.93 0.83 13.46
C CYS A 288 12.62 -0.39 12.83
N LEU A 289 11.83 -1.41 12.48
CA LEU A 289 12.27 -2.56 11.72
C LEU A 289 12.14 -2.28 10.22
N MET A 290 13.25 -2.13 9.51
CA MET A 290 13.29 -1.76 8.10
C MET A 290 13.83 -2.90 7.24
N GLY A 291 13.36 -2.97 6.00
CA GLY A 291 13.82 -3.95 5.01
C GLY A 291 12.86 -4.06 3.83
N ARG A 292 13.31 -4.69 2.73
CA ARG A 292 12.49 -4.94 1.53
C ARG A 292 11.32 -5.86 1.83
N ASN A 293 10.31 -5.87 0.94
CA ASN A 293 9.24 -6.86 1.02
C ASN A 293 9.83 -8.27 0.89
N GLY A 294 9.34 -9.21 1.72
CA GLY A 294 9.90 -10.56 1.79
C GLY A 294 11.20 -10.71 2.59
N SER A 295 11.72 -9.67 3.25
CA SER A 295 12.94 -9.75 4.07
C SER A 295 12.75 -10.36 5.47
N GLY A 296 11.57 -10.91 5.77
CA GLY A 296 11.30 -11.59 7.03
C GLY A 296 10.76 -10.72 8.17
N LYS A 297 10.43 -9.43 7.94
CA LYS A 297 9.92 -8.50 8.99
C LYS A 297 8.69 -9.05 9.72
N SER A 298 7.65 -9.40 8.96
CA SER A 298 6.42 -9.97 9.51
C SER A 298 6.69 -11.30 10.21
N SER A 299 7.52 -12.18 9.61
CA SER A 299 7.91 -13.46 10.20
C SER A 299 8.62 -13.29 11.55
N LEU A 300 9.49 -12.27 11.67
CA LEU A 300 10.12 -11.92 12.93
C LEU A 300 9.09 -11.48 13.98
N MET A 301 8.18 -10.60 13.64
CA MET A 301 7.14 -10.12 14.57
C MET A 301 6.21 -11.26 15.02
N TRP A 302 5.75 -12.10 14.10
CA TRP A 302 4.96 -13.29 14.42
C TRP A 302 5.72 -14.29 15.30
N ALA A 303 7.04 -14.43 15.10
CA ALA A 303 7.87 -15.29 15.93
C ALA A 303 8.08 -14.72 17.35
N ILE A 304 8.22 -13.41 17.49
CA ILE A 304 8.33 -12.73 18.78
C ILE A 304 7.04 -12.90 19.57
N GLN A 305 5.88 -12.71 18.92
CA GLN A 305 4.57 -12.91 19.55
C GLN A 305 4.28 -14.38 19.87
N GLY A 306 4.88 -15.32 19.15
CA GLY A 306 4.68 -16.75 19.34
C GLY A 306 3.68 -17.43 18.40
N ALA A 307 3.13 -16.70 17.40
CA ALA A 307 2.22 -17.26 16.41
C ALA A 307 2.92 -18.14 15.35
N THR A 308 4.24 -17.99 15.19
CA THR A 308 5.04 -18.79 14.25
C THR A 308 6.11 -19.60 14.98
N LYS A 309 6.31 -20.85 14.54
CA LYS A 309 7.39 -21.71 15.07
C LYS A 309 8.75 -21.07 14.77
N SER A 310 9.57 -20.96 15.81
CA SER A 310 10.90 -20.35 15.74
C SER A 310 11.90 -21.05 16.63
N SER A 311 13.18 -21.00 16.27
CA SER A 311 14.30 -21.39 17.13
C SER A 311 14.78 -20.20 17.96
N GLY A 312 15.71 -20.42 18.86
CA GLY A 312 16.26 -19.37 19.73
C GLY A 312 15.33 -18.99 20.88
N ARG A 313 15.59 -17.84 21.49
CA ARG A 313 14.85 -17.36 22.67
C ARG A 313 14.21 -16.01 22.42
N VAL A 314 13.02 -15.82 22.96
CA VAL A 314 12.35 -14.52 23.08
C VAL A 314 12.03 -14.33 24.56
N LEU A 315 12.51 -13.25 25.14
CA LEU A 315 12.31 -12.93 26.54
C LEU A 315 11.72 -11.52 26.66
N VAL A 316 10.64 -11.38 27.40
CA VAL A 316 10.01 -10.10 27.72
C VAL A 316 10.10 -9.88 29.21
N ASN A 317 10.50 -8.69 29.63
CA ASN A 317 10.50 -8.26 31.02
C ASN A 317 9.07 -7.82 31.38
N HIS A 318 8.32 -8.76 31.94
CA HIS A 318 6.94 -8.58 32.40
C HIS A 318 6.93 -8.53 33.94
N GLU A 319 6.42 -7.44 34.52
CA GLU A 319 6.35 -7.25 35.98
C GLU A 319 7.69 -7.51 36.72
N GLY A 320 8.82 -7.14 36.08
CA GLY A 320 10.15 -7.30 36.64
C GLY A 320 10.78 -8.69 36.46
N SER A 321 10.09 -9.62 35.77
CA SER A 321 10.59 -10.98 35.52
C SER A 321 10.71 -11.25 34.01
N TRP A 322 11.81 -11.92 33.61
CA TRP A 322 12.00 -12.33 32.22
C TRP A 322 11.25 -13.62 31.92
N ALA A 323 10.30 -13.56 30.99
CA ALA A 323 9.50 -14.70 30.57
C ALA A 323 9.43 -14.81 29.04
N ASP A 324 9.24 -16.03 28.53
CA ASP A 324 9.04 -16.28 27.09
C ASP A 324 7.54 -16.25 26.76
N PRO A 325 7.07 -15.28 25.98
CA PRO A 325 5.64 -15.15 25.63
C PRO A 325 5.11 -16.39 24.91
N ARG A 326 5.96 -17.15 24.21
CA ARG A 326 5.59 -18.38 23.50
C ARG A 326 5.24 -19.55 24.45
N LYS A 327 5.56 -19.43 25.74
CA LYS A 327 5.35 -20.46 26.76
C LYS A 327 4.32 -20.03 27.82
N ALA A 328 3.89 -18.78 27.79
CA ALA A 328 2.88 -18.24 28.67
C ALA A 328 1.47 -18.67 28.23
N ASP A 329 0.50 -18.59 29.14
CA ASP A 329 -0.92 -18.68 28.76
C ASP A 329 -1.33 -17.50 27.88
N ALA A 330 -2.45 -17.64 27.17
CA ALA A 330 -2.87 -16.66 26.17
C ALA A 330 -3.14 -15.25 26.76
N ALA A 331 -3.62 -15.14 28.00
CA ALA A 331 -3.89 -13.86 28.63
C ALA A 331 -2.59 -13.16 29.01
N THR A 332 -1.66 -13.90 29.62
CA THR A 332 -0.32 -13.41 29.99
C THR A 332 0.49 -13.05 28.72
N ALA A 333 0.48 -13.90 27.69
CA ALA A 333 1.18 -13.64 26.44
C ALA A 333 0.71 -12.31 25.78
N ARG A 334 -0.60 -12.02 25.78
CA ARG A 334 -1.15 -10.75 25.28
C ARG A 334 -0.71 -9.53 26.09
N ARG A 335 -0.54 -9.66 27.42
CA ARG A 335 0.03 -8.60 28.26
C ARG A 335 1.52 -8.40 28.04
N MET A 336 2.24 -9.44 27.66
CA MET A 336 3.66 -9.34 27.32
C MET A 336 3.87 -8.72 25.93
N VAL A 337 3.22 -9.27 24.90
CA VAL A 337 3.42 -8.85 23.51
C VAL A 337 2.09 -8.87 22.76
N SER A 338 1.72 -7.73 22.19
CA SER A 338 0.60 -7.60 21.25
C SER A 338 1.10 -7.27 19.85
N LEU A 339 0.44 -7.82 18.84
CA LEU A 339 0.77 -7.60 17.43
C LEU A 339 -0.44 -7.04 16.69
N VAL A 340 -0.24 -5.93 15.99
CA VAL A 340 -1.15 -5.42 14.97
C VAL A 340 -0.63 -5.88 13.62
N PRO A 341 -1.32 -6.82 12.93
CA PRO A 341 -0.87 -7.34 11.64
C PRO A 341 -1.11 -6.33 10.51
N GLN A 342 -0.47 -6.58 9.38
CA GLN A 342 -0.60 -5.77 8.17
C GLN A 342 -2.06 -5.65 7.67
N SER A 343 -2.85 -6.73 7.79
CA SER A 343 -4.30 -6.72 7.53
C SER A 343 -5.06 -6.61 8.86
N ALA A 344 -5.54 -5.42 9.18
CA ALA A 344 -6.32 -5.19 10.40
C ALA A 344 -7.60 -6.06 10.44
N SER A 345 -8.17 -6.39 9.28
CA SER A 345 -9.38 -7.22 9.18
C SER A 345 -9.20 -8.63 9.74
N ASP A 346 -7.96 -9.13 9.83
CA ASP A 346 -7.68 -10.48 10.33
C ASP A 346 -7.93 -10.64 11.85
N LEU A 347 -8.09 -9.54 12.56
CA LEU A 347 -8.35 -9.51 14.00
C LEU A 347 -9.75 -8.98 14.37
N LEU A 348 -10.63 -8.74 13.39
CA LEU A 348 -11.99 -8.26 13.61
C LEU A 348 -12.99 -9.32 13.15
N TYR A 349 -13.67 -9.92 14.11
CA TYR A 349 -14.55 -11.08 13.86
C TYR A 349 -16.02 -10.80 14.16
N LEU A 350 -16.30 -9.76 14.98
CA LEU A 350 -17.64 -9.50 15.47
C LEU A 350 -18.42 -8.54 14.56
N PRO A 351 -19.74 -8.62 14.56
CA PRO A 351 -20.59 -7.83 13.67
C PRO A 351 -20.51 -6.32 13.87
N THR A 352 -20.23 -5.84 15.10
CA THR A 352 -20.27 -4.42 15.43
C THR A 352 -19.02 -3.96 16.19
N VAL A 353 -18.73 -2.67 16.08
CA VAL A 353 -17.64 -2.01 16.85
C VAL A 353 -17.87 -2.16 18.36
N ALA A 354 -19.12 -2.04 18.81
CA ALA A 354 -19.45 -2.20 20.24
C ALA A 354 -19.11 -3.59 20.77
N GLU A 355 -19.43 -4.65 20.00
CA GLU A 355 -19.13 -6.03 20.36
C GLU A 355 -17.63 -6.31 20.36
N GLU A 356 -16.88 -5.82 19.37
CA GLU A 356 -15.41 -5.92 19.35
C GLU A 356 -14.77 -5.27 20.59
N CYS A 357 -15.22 -4.06 20.95
CA CYS A 357 -14.73 -3.38 22.14
C CYS A 357 -15.09 -4.12 23.44
N ALA A 358 -16.32 -4.61 23.56
CA ALA A 358 -16.78 -5.33 24.76
C ALA A 358 -16.06 -6.67 24.92
N GLN A 359 -15.82 -7.39 23.83
CA GLN A 359 -15.07 -8.63 23.84
C GLN A 359 -13.60 -8.40 24.20
N ALA A 360 -12.98 -7.35 23.68
CA ALA A 360 -11.61 -6.97 24.03
C ALA A 360 -11.45 -6.63 25.51
N ASP A 361 -12.39 -5.86 26.08
CA ASP A 361 -12.40 -5.52 27.52
C ASP A 361 -12.51 -6.79 28.38
N LYS A 362 -13.39 -7.72 27.98
CA LYS A 362 -13.58 -9.00 28.68
C LYS A 362 -12.34 -9.89 28.62
N GLU A 363 -11.74 -10.04 27.42
CA GLU A 363 -10.55 -10.88 27.22
C GLU A 363 -9.29 -10.31 27.88
N SER A 364 -9.23 -9.00 28.02
CA SER A 364 -8.13 -8.30 28.69
C SER A 364 -8.34 -8.18 30.20
N GLU A 365 -9.50 -8.65 30.74
CA GLU A 365 -9.87 -8.53 32.13
C GLU A 365 -9.83 -7.09 32.65
N VAL A 366 -10.27 -6.13 31.83
CA VAL A 366 -10.31 -4.71 32.16
C VAL A 366 -11.74 -4.20 32.32
N PRO A 367 -11.95 -3.05 32.98
CA PRO A 367 -13.28 -2.46 33.11
C PRO A 367 -13.94 -2.21 31.76
N ALA A 368 -15.26 -2.45 31.66
CA ALA A 368 -16.03 -2.19 30.46
C ALA A 368 -15.87 -0.72 29.99
N GLY A 369 -15.68 -0.52 28.70
CA GLY A 369 -15.43 0.80 28.10
C GLY A 369 -13.95 1.20 28.00
N THR A 370 -13.02 0.36 28.47
CA THR A 370 -11.57 0.62 28.37
C THR A 370 -11.12 0.75 26.91
N THR A 371 -11.47 -0.20 26.05
CA THR A 371 -11.13 -0.16 24.62
C THR A 371 -11.73 1.08 23.95
N ARG A 372 -12.94 1.46 24.30
CA ARG A 372 -13.60 2.67 23.82
C ARG A 372 -12.85 3.95 24.24
N ALA A 373 -12.41 4.00 25.49
CA ALA A 373 -11.60 5.12 25.98
C ALA A 373 -10.26 5.23 25.24
N ILE A 374 -9.65 4.11 24.83
CA ILE A 374 -8.44 4.11 24.00
C ILE A 374 -8.74 4.68 22.61
N LEU A 375 -9.84 4.29 21.94
CA LEU A 375 -10.28 4.87 20.67
C LEU A 375 -10.42 6.39 20.75
N SER A 376 -11.07 6.88 21.81
CA SER A 376 -11.22 8.32 22.04
C SER A 376 -9.87 9.03 22.20
N ARG A 377 -8.90 8.41 22.88
CA ARG A 377 -7.53 8.93 23.01
C ARG A 377 -6.79 8.94 21.67
N LEU A 378 -7.07 7.99 20.76
CA LEU A 378 -6.57 7.97 19.39
C LEU A 378 -7.28 9.01 18.50
N ARG A 379 -8.26 9.76 19.03
CA ARG A 379 -9.09 10.75 18.31
C ARG A 379 -9.85 10.13 17.14
N VAL A 380 -10.31 8.89 17.30
CA VAL A 380 -11.12 8.17 16.32
C VAL A 380 -12.47 7.88 16.92
N GLU A 381 -13.51 8.46 16.32
CA GLU A 381 -14.91 8.22 16.66
C GLU A 381 -15.49 7.21 15.67
N LEU A 382 -16.01 6.10 16.19
CA LEU A 382 -16.63 5.04 15.41
C LEU A 382 -18.05 4.81 15.91
N PRO A 383 -19.06 4.76 14.98
CA PRO A 383 -20.42 4.38 15.34
C PRO A 383 -20.43 2.96 15.96
N GLU A 384 -21.17 2.79 17.03
CA GLU A 384 -21.20 1.54 17.81
C GLU A 384 -21.79 0.35 17.06
N ASP A 385 -22.82 0.62 16.29
CA ASP A 385 -23.58 -0.34 15.49
C ASP A 385 -22.95 -0.68 14.14
N ARG A 386 -21.86 0.03 13.77
CA ARG A 386 -21.22 -0.14 12.46
C ARG A 386 -20.46 -1.46 12.39
N ASN A 387 -20.61 -2.15 11.24
CA ASN A 387 -19.83 -3.35 10.96
C ASN A 387 -18.38 -2.94 10.63
N PRO A 388 -17.37 -3.57 11.26
CA PRO A 388 -15.96 -3.30 10.95
C PRO A 388 -15.57 -3.49 9.47
N ARG A 389 -16.27 -4.35 8.75
CA ARG A 389 -16.02 -4.58 7.30
C ARG A 389 -16.38 -3.38 6.44
N ASP A 390 -17.34 -2.55 6.90
CA ASP A 390 -17.80 -1.35 6.19
C ASP A 390 -16.98 -0.10 6.54
N MET A 391 -15.92 -0.26 7.30
CA MET A 391 -15.05 0.82 7.74
C MET A 391 -13.88 1.01 6.77
N SER A 392 -13.31 2.24 6.75
CA SER A 392 -12.06 2.49 6.06
C SER A 392 -10.91 1.70 6.69
N GLU A 393 -9.83 1.46 5.94
CA GLU A 393 -8.67 0.73 6.46
C GLU A 393 -8.06 1.40 7.69
N GLY A 394 -7.92 2.73 7.67
CA GLY A 394 -7.46 3.50 8.84
C GLY A 394 -8.38 3.39 10.06
N GLN A 395 -9.70 3.33 9.86
CA GLN A 395 -10.67 3.11 10.97
C GLN A 395 -10.54 1.70 11.54
N ARG A 396 -10.41 0.68 10.69
CA ARG A 396 -10.15 -0.71 11.13
C ARG A 396 -8.84 -0.83 11.90
N LEU A 397 -7.78 -0.21 11.38
CA LEU A 397 -6.48 -0.19 12.05
C LEU A 397 -6.57 0.44 13.44
N ALA A 398 -7.25 1.58 13.57
CA ALA A 398 -7.45 2.24 14.86
C ALA A 398 -8.24 1.37 15.84
N LEU A 399 -9.29 0.66 15.37
CA LEU A 399 -10.05 -0.28 16.18
C LEU A 399 -9.17 -1.44 16.67
N VAL A 400 -8.42 -2.08 15.77
CA VAL A 400 -7.49 -3.16 16.12
C VAL A 400 -6.42 -2.69 17.08
N LEU A 401 -5.86 -1.51 16.87
CA LEU A 401 -4.88 -0.93 17.78
C LEU A 401 -5.47 -0.72 19.18
N ALA A 402 -6.71 -0.22 19.29
CA ALA A 402 -7.39 -0.06 20.57
C ALA A 402 -7.64 -1.41 21.26
N VAL A 403 -8.09 -2.43 20.51
CA VAL A 403 -8.27 -3.81 20.96
C VAL A 403 -6.96 -4.38 21.52
N GLN A 404 -5.86 -4.24 20.77
CA GLN A 404 -4.55 -4.76 21.19
C GLN A 404 -3.98 -4.01 22.41
N LEU A 405 -4.23 -2.71 22.53
CA LEU A 405 -3.78 -1.89 23.65
C LEU A 405 -4.61 -2.08 24.92
N SER A 406 -5.81 -2.66 24.84
CA SER A 406 -6.67 -2.90 26.02
C SER A 406 -6.00 -3.81 27.05
N SER A 407 -5.22 -4.79 26.60
CA SER A 407 -4.43 -5.69 27.48
C SER A 407 -3.22 -5.03 28.15
N ARG A 408 -2.91 -3.74 27.82
CA ARG A 408 -1.74 -3.00 28.33
C ARG A 408 -0.42 -3.74 28.13
N PRO A 409 -0.09 -4.14 26.91
CA PRO A 409 1.09 -4.95 26.62
C PRO A 409 2.39 -4.20 26.95
N ASP A 410 3.42 -4.94 27.39
CA ASP A 410 4.77 -4.40 27.58
C ASP A 410 5.43 -4.03 26.26
N VAL A 411 5.18 -4.83 25.21
CA VAL A 411 5.69 -4.63 23.85
C VAL A 411 4.54 -4.64 22.84
N VAL A 412 4.51 -3.64 21.97
CA VAL A 412 3.56 -3.57 20.85
C VAL A 412 4.32 -3.70 19.54
N LEU A 413 3.96 -4.68 18.73
CA LEU A 413 4.49 -4.91 17.40
C LEU A 413 3.49 -4.38 16.37
N LEU A 414 3.96 -3.56 15.44
CA LEU A 414 3.12 -2.97 14.40
C LEU A 414 3.68 -3.34 13.02
N ASP A 415 2.93 -4.11 12.23
CA ASP A 415 3.33 -4.53 10.90
C ASP A 415 2.72 -3.59 9.84
N GLU A 416 3.56 -2.75 9.24
CA GLU A 416 3.18 -1.74 8.23
C GLU A 416 1.97 -0.84 8.64
N PRO A 417 1.98 -0.20 9.81
CA PRO A 417 0.79 0.48 10.37
C PRO A 417 0.38 1.76 9.62
N THR A 418 1.13 2.17 8.61
CA THR A 418 0.85 3.36 7.79
C THR A 418 0.40 3.02 6.38
N ARG A 419 0.07 1.76 6.13
CA ARG A 419 -0.47 1.29 4.87
C ARG A 419 -1.98 1.52 4.88
N GLY A 420 -2.48 2.38 3.99
CA GLY A 420 -3.90 2.73 3.88
C GLY A 420 -4.13 4.23 3.83
#